data_a6c033f601a544beff9b228e0f5a3798
#
_entry.id   a6c033f601a544beff9b228e0f5a3798
#
_cell.length_a   1.000
_cell.length_b   1.000
_cell.length_c   1.000
_cell.angle_alpha   90.00
_cell.angle_beta   90.00
_cell.angle_gamma   90.00
#
_symmetry.space_group_name_H-M   'P 1'
#
loop_
_entity.id
_entity.type
_entity.pdbx_description
1 polymer ?
#
loop_
_entity_poly.entity_id
_entity_poly.type
_entity_poly.pdbx_seq_one_letter_code
_entity_poly.pdbx_strand_id
1 'polypeptide(L)'
;MIEDEFKEQKDRICAGLVGHGSECFGFDDELSRDHDFTPGFCLWITEEDERRYGFRLFRAYEKLPKDFGDIAPSKKSLFGGDAKGVQTIEGFYKNYTGKPGAPETLYDWLYTPSFYLAEATNGEIFCDPLGKFTEIRNKILYGMPTDIKLKKLASCLFIIAQAGQYNFSRCLSHGEKG
;
A
#
# COMPACT_ATOMS: atom_id res chain seq x y z
N MET A 1 8.46 22.26 -5.38
CA MET A 1 7.58 22.37 -4.19
C MET A 1 8.37 22.14 -2.89
N ILE A 2 8.84 20.90 -2.57
CA ILE A 2 9.54 20.64 -1.30
C ILE A 2 10.81 21.50 -1.17
N GLU A 3 11.64 21.58 -2.18
CA GLU A 3 12.87 22.38 -2.19
C GLU A 3 12.64 23.89 -2.04
N ASP A 4 11.48 24.40 -2.44
CA ASP A 4 11.17 25.83 -2.41
C ASP A 4 10.37 26.22 -1.17
N GLU A 5 9.26 25.51 -0.91
CA GLU A 5 8.29 25.89 0.12
C GLU A 5 8.51 25.20 1.47
N PHE A 6 9.23 24.05 1.48
CA PHE A 6 9.45 23.20 2.66
C PHE A 6 10.94 22.87 2.88
N LYS A 7 11.82 23.77 2.50
CA LYS A 7 13.28 23.58 2.58
C LYS A 7 13.77 23.17 3.96
N GLU A 8 13.18 23.76 5.01
CA GLU A 8 13.54 23.45 6.41
C GLU A 8 12.95 22.11 6.88
N GLN A 9 11.90 21.62 6.24
CA GLN A 9 11.18 20.38 6.59
C GLN A 9 11.54 19.20 5.69
N LYS A 10 12.31 19.41 4.62
CA LYS A 10 12.63 18.38 3.61
C LYS A 10 13.22 17.11 4.22
N ASP A 11 14.07 17.26 5.23
CA ASP A 11 14.73 16.16 5.93
C ASP A 11 13.80 15.43 6.93
N ARG A 12 12.51 15.75 6.92
CA ARG A 12 11.48 15.15 7.76
C ARG A 12 10.33 14.56 6.95
N ILE A 13 10.33 14.75 5.63
CA ILE A 13 9.28 14.28 4.72
C ILE A 13 9.77 13.01 4.02
N CYS A 14 9.06 11.92 4.23
CA CYS A 14 9.24 10.70 3.46
C CYS A 14 8.40 10.78 2.17
N ALA A 15 8.92 10.30 1.05
CA ALA A 15 8.21 10.24 -0.22
C ALA A 15 8.38 8.88 -0.87
N GLY A 16 7.33 8.42 -1.54
CA GLY A 16 7.33 7.12 -2.21
C GLY A 16 6.01 6.81 -2.90
N LEU A 17 5.93 5.61 -3.41
CA LEU A 17 4.73 5.03 -4.00
C LEU A 17 4.53 3.64 -3.39
N VAL A 18 3.69 3.57 -2.35
CA VAL A 18 3.40 2.35 -1.56
C VAL A 18 1.93 2.34 -1.23
N GLY A 19 1.32 1.17 -1.16
CA GLY A 19 -0.06 1.00 -0.74
C GLY A 19 -0.93 0.33 -1.79
N HIS A 20 -2.20 0.75 -1.84
CA HIS A 20 -3.20 0.23 -2.75
C HIS A 20 -2.96 0.72 -4.19
N GLY A 21 -3.20 -0.14 -5.16
CA GLY A 21 -3.10 0.13 -6.59
C GLY A 21 -2.12 -0.79 -7.32
N SER A 22 -2.41 -1.12 -8.57
CA SER A 22 -1.59 -1.99 -9.42
C SER A 22 -0.19 -1.42 -9.64
N GLU A 23 -0.08 -0.10 -9.71
CA GLU A 23 1.17 0.64 -9.86
C GLU A 23 2.12 0.43 -8.69
N CYS A 24 1.60 0.23 -7.46
CA CYS A 24 2.40 -0.09 -6.30
C CYS A 24 2.96 -1.52 -6.33
N PHE A 25 2.38 -2.40 -7.15
CA PHE A 25 2.85 -3.77 -7.36
C PHE A 25 3.67 -3.94 -8.64
N GLY A 26 3.78 -2.90 -9.47
CA GLY A 26 4.45 -2.97 -10.76
C GLY A 26 3.68 -3.80 -11.80
N PHE A 27 2.37 -3.90 -11.66
CA PHE A 27 1.48 -4.63 -12.59
C PHE A 27 0.79 -3.72 -13.59
N ASP A 28 1.40 -2.59 -13.92
CA ASP A 28 0.86 -1.64 -14.88
C ASP A 28 1.03 -2.15 -16.32
N ASP A 29 0.02 -2.85 -16.81
CA ASP A 29 -0.14 -3.15 -18.21
C ASP A 29 -1.28 -2.32 -18.84
N GLU A 30 -1.47 -2.45 -20.16
CA GLU A 30 -2.53 -1.73 -20.88
C GLU A 30 -3.94 -2.09 -20.40
N LEU A 31 -4.13 -3.27 -19.80
CA LEU A 31 -5.40 -3.79 -19.31
C LEU A 31 -5.70 -3.34 -17.88
N SER A 32 -4.67 -3.17 -17.04
CA SER A 32 -4.83 -2.78 -15.63
C SER A 32 -5.02 -1.29 -15.40
N ARG A 33 -4.80 -0.44 -16.42
CA ARG A 33 -5.01 1.01 -16.35
C ARG A 33 -6.46 1.47 -16.25
N ASP A 34 -7.41 0.55 -16.45
CA ASP A 34 -8.84 0.91 -16.60
C ASP A 34 -9.59 1.11 -15.28
N HIS A 35 -9.12 0.56 -14.15
CA HIS A 35 -10.00 0.44 -13.00
C HIS A 35 -9.66 1.28 -11.78
N ASP A 36 -8.40 1.52 -11.41
CA ASP A 36 -8.06 2.31 -10.21
C ASP A 36 -6.69 3.03 -10.33
N PHE A 37 -6.23 3.28 -11.56
CA PHE A 37 -5.00 4.00 -11.76
C PHE A 37 -5.17 5.47 -11.39
N THR A 38 -4.56 5.88 -10.28
CA THR A 38 -4.51 7.28 -9.87
C THR A 38 -3.07 7.76 -9.94
N PRO A 39 -2.72 8.59 -10.93
CA PRO A 39 -1.37 9.14 -10.99
C PRO A 39 -1.08 9.97 -9.74
N GLY A 40 0.10 9.77 -9.16
CA GLY A 40 0.49 10.47 -7.95
C GLY A 40 1.53 9.71 -7.15
N PHE A 41 1.90 10.27 -6.03
CA PHE A 41 2.83 9.69 -5.07
C PHE A 41 2.36 10.01 -3.65
N CYS A 42 2.95 9.35 -2.67
CA CYS A 42 2.65 9.59 -1.28
C CYS A 42 3.74 10.44 -0.62
N LEU A 43 3.31 11.30 0.29
CA LEU A 43 4.20 12.00 1.23
C LEU A 43 3.78 11.58 2.63
N TRP A 44 4.75 11.10 3.40
CA TRP A 44 4.50 10.72 4.79
C TRP A 44 5.31 11.59 5.74
N ILE A 45 4.64 12.03 6.78
CA ILE A 45 5.20 12.83 7.87
C ILE A 45 4.84 12.19 9.21
N THR A 46 5.50 12.59 10.29
CA THR A 46 5.11 12.15 11.63
C THR A 46 3.84 12.86 12.10
N GLU A 47 3.12 12.33 13.09
CA GLU A 47 1.99 13.02 13.73
C GLU A 47 2.40 14.37 14.35
N GLU A 48 3.66 14.49 14.81
CA GLU A 48 4.19 15.75 15.30
C GLU A 48 4.29 16.79 14.18
N ASP A 49 4.80 16.39 13.02
CA ASP A 49 4.98 17.24 11.86
C ASP A 49 3.63 17.59 11.20
N GLU A 50 2.67 16.68 11.25
CA GLU A 50 1.30 16.94 10.80
C GLU A 50 0.68 18.13 11.56
N ARG A 51 0.81 18.15 12.88
CA ARG A 51 0.32 19.27 13.72
C ARG A 51 1.00 20.60 13.40
N ARG A 52 2.27 20.57 12.97
CA ARG A 52 3.08 21.77 12.70
C ARG A 52 2.87 22.35 11.30
N TYR A 53 2.84 21.50 10.29
CA TYR A 53 2.76 21.94 8.88
C TYR A 53 1.96 21.02 7.95
N GLY A 54 1.33 19.99 8.43
CA GLY A 54 0.61 18.99 7.61
C GLY A 54 -0.43 19.61 6.70
N PHE A 55 -1.26 20.53 7.20
CA PHE A 55 -2.25 21.23 6.38
C PHE A 55 -1.61 22.06 5.27
N ARG A 56 -0.50 22.73 5.54
CA ARG A 56 0.23 23.53 4.54
C ARG A 56 0.82 22.61 3.46
N LEU A 57 1.39 21.47 3.86
CA LEU A 57 1.94 20.47 2.95
C LEU A 57 0.84 19.87 2.07
N PHE A 58 -0.30 19.50 2.65
CA PHE A 58 -1.46 19.01 1.91
C PHE A 58 -1.94 20.03 0.85
N ARG A 59 -2.07 21.29 1.22
CA ARG A 59 -2.47 22.37 0.30
C ARG A 59 -1.47 22.57 -0.84
N ALA A 60 -0.19 22.41 -0.57
CA ALA A 60 0.86 22.50 -1.58
C ALA A 60 0.82 21.27 -2.52
N TYR A 61 0.61 20.06 -1.97
CA TYR A 61 0.43 18.84 -2.75
C TYR A 61 -0.77 18.92 -3.70
N GLU A 62 -1.92 19.43 -3.23
CA GLU A 62 -3.14 19.59 -4.04
C GLU A 62 -2.98 20.57 -5.22
N LYS A 63 -2.01 21.50 -5.13
CA LYS A 63 -1.69 22.43 -6.21
C LYS A 63 -0.75 21.86 -7.27
N LEU A 64 -0.17 20.68 -7.03
CA LEU A 64 0.69 20.06 -8.02
C LEU A 64 -0.12 19.76 -9.29
N PRO A 65 0.48 19.95 -10.48
CA PRO A 65 -0.15 19.54 -11.73
C PRO A 65 -0.52 18.05 -11.64
N LYS A 66 -1.78 17.74 -11.90
CA LYS A 66 -2.28 16.34 -11.97
C LYS A 66 -2.21 15.81 -13.40
N ASP A 67 -1.62 16.57 -14.30
CA ASP A 67 -1.43 16.22 -15.68
C ASP A 67 -0.05 15.57 -15.85
N PHE A 68 -0.05 14.25 -15.91
CA PHE A 68 1.15 13.44 -16.16
C PHE A 68 1.22 12.96 -17.62
N GLY A 69 0.97 13.86 -18.59
CA GLY A 69 0.94 13.57 -20.01
C GLY A 69 -0.37 12.91 -20.45
N ASP A 70 -0.30 11.89 -21.30
CA ASP A 70 -1.47 11.23 -21.91
C ASP A 70 -2.33 10.39 -20.94
N ILE A 71 -2.09 10.50 -19.63
CA ILE A 71 -2.80 9.74 -18.60
C ILE A 71 -3.97 10.57 -18.09
N ALA A 72 -5.18 10.25 -18.53
CA ALA A 72 -6.38 10.85 -18.00
C ALA A 72 -6.53 10.54 -16.52
N PRO A 73 -6.85 11.55 -15.66
CA PRO A 73 -7.13 11.28 -14.26
C PRO A 73 -8.32 10.34 -14.13
N SER A 74 -8.16 9.23 -13.43
CA SER A 74 -9.27 8.33 -13.15
C SER A 74 -10.34 9.05 -12.31
N LYS A 75 -11.60 8.73 -12.54
CA LYS A 75 -12.69 9.25 -11.71
C LYS A 75 -12.45 8.77 -10.28
N LYS A 76 -12.41 9.71 -9.32
CA LYS A 76 -12.30 9.37 -7.89
C LYS A 76 -13.33 8.29 -7.55
N SER A 77 -12.87 7.17 -7.03
CA SER A 77 -13.76 6.14 -6.49
C SER A 77 -14.56 6.73 -5.35
N LEU A 78 -15.89 6.59 -5.38
CA LEU A 78 -16.78 7.02 -4.29
C LEU A 78 -16.55 6.25 -2.98
N PHE A 79 -15.81 5.15 -3.01
CA PHE A 79 -15.57 4.24 -1.89
C PHE A 79 -14.10 4.08 -1.49
N GLY A 80 -13.16 4.66 -2.25
CA GLY A 80 -11.74 4.67 -1.90
C GLY A 80 -11.33 6.05 -1.38
N GLY A 81 -10.88 6.16 -0.15
CA GLY A 81 -10.14 7.34 0.30
C GLY A 81 -8.94 7.56 -0.64
N ASP A 82 -8.46 8.80 -0.76
CA ASP A 82 -7.28 9.09 -1.58
C ASP A 82 -6.11 8.23 -1.09
N ALA A 83 -5.83 7.14 -1.83
CA ALA A 83 -4.74 6.21 -1.49
C ALA A 83 -3.38 6.90 -1.58
N LYS A 84 -3.31 8.02 -2.30
CA LYS A 84 -2.12 8.85 -2.50
C LYS A 84 -2.33 10.26 -1.94
N GLY A 85 -1.25 10.91 -1.58
CA GLY A 85 -1.30 12.24 -1.01
C GLY A 85 -0.45 12.36 0.25
N VAL A 86 -0.78 13.33 1.10
CA VAL A 86 -0.10 13.56 2.37
C VAL A 86 -0.79 12.80 3.49
N GLN A 87 -0.04 11.98 4.20
CA GLN A 87 -0.52 11.14 5.30
C GLN A 87 0.49 11.15 6.45
N THR A 88 0.07 10.74 7.64
CA THR A 88 1.02 10.40 8.69
C THR A 88 1.56 8.98 8.49
N ILE A 89 2.80 8.74 8.91
CA ILE A 89 3.41 7.40 8.90
C ILE A 89 2.55 6.45 9.74
N GLU A 90 2.17 6.88 10.93
CA GLU A 90 1.35 6.15 11.87
C GLU A 90 -0.04 5.84 11.31
N GLY A 91 -0.68 6.83 10.67
CA GLY A 91 -1.99 6.69 10.01
C GLY A 91 -1.95 5.72 8.85
N PHE A 92 -0.93 5.79 8.01
CA PHE A 92 -0.72 4.87 6.91
C PHE A 92 -0.67 3.42 7.41
N TYR A 93 0.24 3.10 8.33
CA TYR A 93 0.36 1.73 8.84
C TYR A 93 -0.88 1.25 9.59
N LYS A 94 -1.56 2.16 10.31
CA LYS A 94 -2.81 1.82 11.02
C LYS A 94 -3.91 1.32 10.06
N ASN A 95 -3.97 1.84 8.84
CA ASN A 95 -4.94 1.38 7.84
C ASN A 95 -4.73 -0.08 7.44
N TYR A 96 -3.49 -0.58 7.50
CA TYR A 96 -3.15 -1.95 7.09
C TYR A 96 -3.01 -2.93 8.25
N THR A 97 -2.40 -2.49 9.34
CA THR A 97 -2.09 -3.38 10.50
C THR A 97 -3.07 -3.22 11.66
N GLY A 98 -3.94 -2.20 11.60
CA GLY A 98 -4.80 -1.81 12.73
C GLY A 98 -4.05 -1.06 13.83
N LYS A 99 -2.73 -0.87 13.71
CA LYS A 99 -1.85 -0.21 14.68
C LYS A 99 -0.96 0.85 14.01
N PRO A 100 -0.44 1.84 14.75
CA PRO A 100 0.40 2.90 14.19
C PRO A 100 1.81 2.42 13.78
N GLY A 101 2.00 1.12 13.56
CA GLY A 101 3.28 0.50 13.21
C GLY A 101 3.14 -0.94 12.74
N ALA A 102 4.21 -1.71 12.88
CA ALA A 102 4.22 -3.13 12.55
C ALA A 102 3.42 -3.95 13.59
N PRO A 103 2.91 -5.15 13.21
CA PRO A 103 2.39 -6.10 14.17
C PRO A 103 3.45 -6.47 15.23
N GLU A 104 3.05 -6.54 16.51
CA GLU A 104 3.97 -6.79 17.62
C GLU A 104 3.73 -8.16 18.28
N THR A 105 2.48 -8.57 18.40
CA THR A 105 2.09 -9.83 19.03
C THR A 105 1.84 -10.93 17.99
N LEU A 106 1.91 -12.19 18.43
CA LEU A 106 1.51 -13.33 17.58
C LEU A 106 0.08 -13.19 17.07
N TYR A 107 -0.80 -12.62 17.90
CA TYR A 107 -2.18 -12.34 17.51
C TYR A 107 -2.25 -11.32 16.38
N ASP A 108 -1.52 -10.21 16.47
CA ASP A 108 -1.49 -9.19 15.41
C ASP A 108 -1.01 -9.80 14.09
N TRP A 109 0.10 -10.55 14.12
CA TRP A 109 0.64 -11.23 12.94
C TRP A 109 -0.32 -12.24 12.32
N LEU A 110 -1.03 -12.99 13.17
CA LEU A 110 -1.97 -14.01 12.71
C LEU A 110 -3.18 -13.38 12.03
N TYR A 111 -3.75 -12.36 12.64
CA TYR A 111 -5.03 -11.78 12.19
C TYR A 111 -4.89 -10.64 11.18
N THR A 112 -3.73 -10.01 11.04
CA THR A 112 -3.51 -9.08 9.93
C THR A 112 -3.50 -9.85 8.60
N PRO A 113 -4.41 -9.55 7.67
CA PRO A 113 -4.47 -10.22 6.38
C PRO A 113 -3.16 -10.08 5.59
N SER A 114 -2.76 -11.15 4.88
CA SER A 114 -1.49 -11.15 4.14
C SER A 114 -1.44 -10.12 3.02
N PHE A 115 -2.57 -9.82 2.38
CA PHE A 115 -2.65 -8.79 1.36
C PHE A 115 -2.45 -7.39 1.93
N TYR A 116 -2.93 -7.08 3.14
CA TYR A 116 -2.65 -5.80 3.81
C TYR A 116 -1.16 -5.65 4.16
N LEU A 117 -0.52 -6.74 4.59
CA LEU A 117 0.94 -6.71 4.83
C LEU A 117 1.71 -6.49 3.52
N ALA A 118 1.24 -7.06 2.41
CA ALA A 118 1.81 -6.85 1.10
C ALA A 118 1.63 -5.39 0.63
N GLU A 119 0.43 -4.82 0.75
CA GLU A 119 0.16 -3.42 0.41
C GLU A 119 0.95 -2.43 1.29
N ALA A 120 1.10 -2.73 2.58
CA ALA A 120 1.90 -1.90 3.49
C ALA A 120 3.40 -1.89 3.17
N THR A 121 3.87 -2.83 2.33
CA THR A 121 5.31 -3.04 2.08
C THR A 121 5.70 -3.14 0.61
N ASN A 122 4.75 -3.00 -0.31
CA ASN A 122 5.01 -3.00 -1.76
C ASN A 122 5.70 -1.70 -2.23
N GLY A 123 5.82 -1.57 -3.53
CA GLY A 123 6.24 -0.34 -4.18
C GLY A 123 7.63 0.15 -3.79
N GLU A 124 7.86 1.44 -3.93
CA GLU A 124 9.18 2.05 -3.79
C GLU A 124 9.15 3.28 -2.87
N ILE A 125 10.18 3.40 -2.05
CA ILE A 125 10.47 4.58 -1.23
C ILE A 125 11.51 5.42 -1.97
N PHE A 126 11.15 6.64 -2.35
CA PHE A 126 12.05 7.55 -3.05
C PHE A 126 13.01 8.26 -2.09
N CYS A 127 12.53 8.63 -0.91
CA CYS A 127 13.35 9.15 0.17
C CYS A 127 12.67 8.94 1.53
N ASP A 128 13.46 8.67 2.56
CA ASP A 128 13.02 8.58 3.96
C ASP A 128 14.13 9.09 4.88
N PRO A 129 14.32 10.42 4.98
CA PRO A 129 15.44 10.99 5.73
C PRO A 129 15.43 10.64 7.21
N LEU A 130 14.25 10.46 7.83
CA LEU A 130 14.13 10.03 9.22
C LEU A 130 14.29 8.53 9.41
N GLY A 131 14.18 7.73 8.34
CA GLY A 131 14.21 6.28 8.40
C GLY A 131 13.00 5.62 9.07
N LYS A 132 12.03 6.39 9.56
CA LYS A 132 10.90 5.88 10.35
C LYS A 132 9.96 5.01 9.52
N PHE A 133 9.64 5.42 8.31
CA PHE A 133 8.80 4.64 7.42
C PHE A 133 9.48 3.32 7.06
N THR A 134 10.73 3.38 6.66
CA THR A 134 11.55 2.23 6.30
C THR A 134 11.74 1.27 7.48
N GLU A 135 11.92 1.78 8.70
CA GLU A 135 12.02 0.96 9.90
C GLU A 135 10.78 0.08 10.10
N ILE A 136 9.58 0.68 10.03
CA ILE A 136 8.32 -0.05 10.18
C ILE A 136 8.14 -1.04 9.02
N ARG A 137 8.42 -0.61 7.78
CA ARG A 137 8.37 -1.47 6.59
C ARG A 137 9.24 -2.71 6.76
N ASN A 138 10.47 -2.54 7.22
CA ASN A 138 11.42 -3.64 7.44
C ASN A 138 10.96 -4.57 8.58
N LYS A 139 10.36 -4.03 9.65
CA LYS A 139 9.75 -4.86 10.69
C LYS A 139 8.63 -5.74 10.12
N ILE A 140 7.82 -5.23 9.20
CA ILE A 140 6.78 -6.02 8.55
C ILE A 140 7.38 -7.07 7.62
N LEU A 141 8.35 -6.72 6.79
CA LEU A 141 8.97 -7.63 5.83
C LEU A 141 9.72 -8.79 6.50
N TYR A 142 10.44 -8.50 7.57
CA TYR A 142 11.38 -9.45 8.16
C TYR A 142 11.01 -9.94 9.57
N GLY A 143 10.09 -9.25 10.25
CA GLY A 143 9.77 -9.52 11.65
C GLY A 143 8.70 -10.59 11.88
N MET A 144 8.04 -11.09 10.83
CA MET A 144 6.99 -12.12 11.01
C MET A 144 7.58 -13.43 11.54
N PRO A 145 7.08 -13.98 12.67
CA PRO A 145 7.52 -15.26 13.21
C PRO A 145 7.35 -16.41 12.21
N THR A 146 8.31 -17.35 12.21
CA THR A 146 8.33 -18.46 11.25
C THR A 146 7.06 -19.31 11.32
N ASP A 147 6.55 -19.59 12.50
CA ASP A 147 5.33 -20.40 12.68
C ASP A 147 4.11 -19.72 12.05
N ILE A 148 4.03 -18.39 12.15
CA ILE A 148 2.97 -17.61 11.52
C ILE A 148 3.13 -17.62 10.00
N LYS A 149 4.35 -17.46 9.48
CA LYS A 149 4.64 -17.58 8.04
C LYS A 149 4.17 -18.94 7.50
N LEU A 150 4.56 -20.01 8.16
CA LEU A 150 4.17 -21.38 7.75
C LEU A 150 2.66 -21.58 7.80
N LYS A 151 1.98 -21.07 8.85
CA LYS A 151 0.53 -21.16 8.95
C LYS A 151 -0.18 -20.39 7.85
N LYS A 152 0.25 -19.16 7.56
CA LYS A 152 -0.33 -18.35 6.47
C LYS A 152 -0.09 -18.99 5.11
N LEU A 153 1.11 -19.50 4.85
CA LEU A 153 1.45 -20.22 3.63
C LEU A 153 0.58 -21.48 3.46
N ALA A 154 0.45 -22.29 4.52
CA ALA A 154 -0.39 -23.48 4.49
C ALA A 154 -1.86 -23.12 4.20
N SER A 155 -2.38 -22.02 4.77
CA SER A 155 -3.74 -21.55 4.50
C SER A 155 -3.90 -21.13 3.02
N CYS A 156 -2.94 -20.41 2.45
CA CYS A 156 -2.98 -20.05 1.02
C CYS A 156 -2.94 -21.28 0.12
N LEU A 157 -2.06 -22.24 0.39
CA LEU A 157 -1.96 -23.49 -0.37
C LEU A 157 -3.25 -24.32 -0.27
N PHE A 158 -3.86 -24.36 0.92
CA PHE A 158 -5.14 -25.03 1.10
C PHE A 158 -6.25 -24.41 0.24
N ILE A 159 -6.36 -23.07 0.22
CA ILE A 159 -7.35 -22.37 -0.61
C ILE A 159 -7.12 -22.66 -2.10
N ILE A 160 -5.86 -22.60 -2.57
CA ILE A 160 -5.50 -22.89 -3.96
C ILE A 160 -5.86 -24.36 -4.31
N ALA A 161 -5.53 -25.30 -3.43
CA ALA A 161 -5.86 -26.70 -3.64
C ALA A 161 -7.38 -26.94 -3.72
N GLN A 162 -8.16 -26.30 -2.84
CA GLN A 162 -9.63 -26.38 -2.87
C GLN A 162 -10.19 -25.76 -4.16
N ALA A 163 -9.73 -24.59 -4.55
CA ALA A 163 -10.16 -23.93 -5.79
C ALA A 163 -9.84 -24.79 -7.03
N GLY A 164 -8.66 -25.39 -7.09
CA GLY A 164 -8.26 -26.32 -8.17
C GLY A 164 -9.13 -27.56 -8.23
N GLN A 165 -9.42 -28.15 -7.07
CA GLN A 165 -10.25 -29.36 -6.99
C GLN A 165 -11.68 -29.13 -7.49
N TYR A 166 -12.31 -28.03 -7.07
CA TYR A 166 -13.68 -27.69 -7.50
C TYR A 166 -13.75 -27.33 -8.99
N ASN A 167 -12.80 -26.58 -9.50
CA ASN A 167 -12.76 -26.22 -10.92
C ASN A 167 -12.48 -27.41 -11.80
N PHE A 168 -11.60 -28.31 -11.41
CA PHE A 168 -11.30 -29.54 -12.15
C PHE A 168 -12.53 -30.47 -12.24
N SER A 169 -13.23 -30.66 -11.13
CA SER A 169 -14.46 -31.49 -11.10
C SER A 169 -15.57 -30.89 -11.99
N ARG A 170 -15.66 -29.58 -12.06
CA ARG A 170 -16.63 -28.87 -12.89
C ARG A 170 -16.32 -28.96 -14.38
N CYS A 171 -15.04 -28.93 -14.77
CA CYS A 171 -14.62 -29.16 -16.16
C CYS A 171 -14.91 -30.56 -16.64
N LEU A 172 -14.69 -31.59 -15.80
CA LEU A 172 -14.99 -33.00 -16.13
C LEU A 172 -16.50 -33.20 -16.32
N SER A 173 -17.35 -32.61 -15.48
CA SER A 173 -18.80 -32.77 -15.58
C SER A 173 -19.43 -32.04 -16.80
N HIS A 174 -18.73 -31.12 -17.44
CA HIS A 174 -19.18 -30.47 -18.68
C HIS A 174 -18.60 -31.10 -19.95
N GLY A 175 -17.54 -31.89 -19.84
CA GLY A 175 -16.92 -32.60 -20.97
C GLY A 175 -17.67 -33.86 -21.44
N GLU A 176 -18.61 -34.37 -20.63
CA GLU A 176 -19.37 -35.58 -20.97
C GLU A 176 -20.72 -35.29 -21.69
N LYS A 177 -20.96 -34.06 -22.10
CA LYS A 177 -22.19 -33.65 -22.83
C LYS A 177 -21.86 -33.08 -24.21
N GLY A 178 -20.90 -33.66 -24.91
CA GLY A 178 -20.59 -33.37 -26.29
C GLY A 178 -20.61 -34.61 -27.17
#